data_b752e5131f58d7dce5b6c461a46a8d98
#
_entry.id   b752e5131f58d7dce5b6c461a46a8d98
#
_cell.length_a   1.000
_cell.length_b   1.000
_cell.length_c   1.000
_cell.angle_alpha   90.00
_cell.angle_beta   90.00
_cell.angle_gamma   90.00
#
_symmetry.space_group_name_H-M   'P 1'
#
loop_
_entity.id
_entity.type
_entity.pdbx_description
1 polymer ?
#
loop_
_entity_poly.entity_id
_entity_poly.type
_entity_poly.pdbx_seq_one_letter_code
_entity_poly.pdbx_strand_id
1 'polypeptide(L)'
;MSELHAVAHKMVEKGKGILAADESTPTCTKRFASINTDSTTESRNFYRNMLFTTEDIEKYISGVILFDETFHQSELSSGMKFPEYLTSKNILPGIKVDQGLEDFSPYEKLTKGLDGLSERLGKYYALGARFAKWRAVITPGDSICLLYTSDAADE
;
A
#
# COMPACT_ATOMS: atom_id res chain seq x y z
N MET A 1 14.53 -14.78 -16.75
CA MET A 1 13.85 -14.55 -15.46
C MET A 1 12.53 -13.88 -15.77
N SER A 2 11.38 -14.33 -15.23
CA SER A 2 10.10 -13.69 -15.50
C SER A 2 10.05 -12.31 -14.84
N GLU A 3 9.19 -11.40 -15.34
CA GLU A 3 8.98 -10.08 -14.75
C GLU A 3 8.61 -10.19 -13.25
N LEU A 4 7.79 -11.16 -12.90
CA LEU A 4 7.40 -11.44 -11.51
C LEU A 4 8.60 -11.70 -10.61
N HIS A 5 9.54 -12.56 -11.04
CA HIS A 5 10.77 -12.83 -10.29
C HIS A 5 11.63 -11.57 -10.13
N ALA A 6 11.76 -10.76 -11.18
CA ALA A 6 12.55 -9.52 -11.12
C ALA A 6 11.95 -8.53 -10.10
N VAL A 7 10.62 -8.37 -10.08
CA VAL A 7 9.91 -7.54 -9.09
C VAL A 7 10.12 -8.09 -7.67
N ALA A 8 9.92 -9.39 -7.45
CA ALA A 8 10.09 -10.01 -6.14
C ALA A 8 11.52 -9.83 -5.60
N HIS A 9 12.54 -10.07 -6.43
CA HIS A 9 13.94 -9.85 -6.04
C HIS A 9 14.21 -8.39 -5.69
N LYS A 10 13.67 -7.45 -6.47
CA LYS A 10 13.83 -6.02 -6.21
C LYS A 10 13.16 -5.59 -4.92
N MET A 11 11.99 -6.14 -4.58
CA MET A 11 11.29 -5.84 -3.33
C MET A 11 12.13 -6.17 -2.10
N VAL A 12 12.91 -7.27 -2.14
CA VAL A 12 13.75 -7.75 -1.04
C VAL A 12 15.24 -7.44 -1.26
N GLU A 13 15.55 -6.39 -1.99
CA GLU A 13 16.93 -5.95 -2.24
C GLU A 13 17.67 -5.72 -0.93
N LYS A 14 18.89 -6.26 -0.81
CA LYS A 14 19.68 -6.22 0.42
C LYS A 14 19.92 -4.77 0.87
N GLY A 15 19.62 -4.49 2.12
CA GLY A 15 19.81 -3.17 2.73
C GLY A 15 18.67 -2.18 2.48
N LYS A 16 17.61 -2.60 1.78
CA LYS A 16 16.43 -1.78 1.54
C LYS A 16 15.17 -2.38 2.16
N GLY A 17 14.21 -1.52 2.44
CA GLY A 17 12.89 -1.90 2.96
C GLY A 17 11.76 -1.43 2.05
N ILE A 18 10.52 -1.82 2.39
CA ILE A 18 9.31 -1.34 1.76
C ILE A 18 8.67 -0.29 2.67
N LEU A 19 8.45 0.91 2.16
CA LEU A 19 7.77 1.98 2.89
C LEU A 19 6.25 1.79 2.78
N ALA A 20 5.56 1.64 3.91
CA ALA A 20 4.11 1.69 3.98
C ALA A 20 3.64 3.15 4.08
N ALA A 21 3.14 3.69 2.97
CA ALA A 21 2.56 5.04 2.87
C ALA A 21 1.11 4.96 2.35
N ASP A 22 0.39 3.93 2.79
CA ASP A 22 -0.93 3.52 2.32
C ASP A 22 -2.07 3.88 3.28
N GLU A 23 -1.84 4.84 4.18
CA GLU A 23 -2.87 5.29 5.10
C GLU A 23 -4.08 5.81 4.33
N SER A 24 -5.25 5.28 4.68
CA SER A 24 -6.53 5.77 4.15
C SER A 24 -6.82 7.20 4.62
N THR A 25 -7.71 7.89 3.92
CA THR A 25 -8.14 9.25 4.29
C THR A 25 -8.56 9.38 5.77
N PRO A 26 -9.39 8.48 6.35
CA PRO A 26 -9.70 8.55 7.78
C PRO A 26 -8.47 8.39 8.68
N THR A 27 -7.49 7.58 8.29
CA THR A 27 -6.25 7.40 9.05
C THR A 27 -5.40 8.67 9.01
N CYS A 28 -5.24 9.28 7.84
CA CYS A 28 -4.56 10.57 7.72
C CYS A 28 -5.26 11.66 8.54
N THR A 29 -6.59 11.74 8.47
CA THR A 29 -7.39 12.70 9.25
C THR A 29 -7.12 12.57 10.75
N LYS A 30 -7.13 11.34 11.26
CA LYS A 30 -6.82 11.08 12.68
C LYS A 30 -5.40 11.51 13.05
N ARG A 31 -4.42 11.24 12.19
CA ARG A 31 -3.01 11.64 12.44
C ARG A 31 -2.84 13.15 12.38
N PHE A 32 -3.43 13.82 11.39
CA PHE A 32 -3.31 15.27 11.21
C PHE A 32 -3.99 16.03 12.35
N ALA A 33 -5.13 15.53 12.85
CA ALA A 33 -5.79 16.10 14.02
C ALA A 33 -4.88 16.15 15.26
N SER A 34 -3.98 15.17 15.44
CA SER A 34 -3.05 15.17 16.57
C SER A 34 -1.98 16.27 16.52
N ILE A 35 -1.81 16.89 15.35
CA ILE A 35 -0.89 18.02 15.12
C ILE A 35 -1.64 19.30 14.69
N ASN A 36 -2.96 19.37 14.96
CA ASN A 36 -3.83 20.48 14.62
C ASN A 36 -3.76 20.90 13.14
N THR A 37 -3.73 19.92 12.24
CA THR A 37 -3.69 20.12 10.78
C THR A 37 -4.95 19.53 10.14
N ASP A 38 -5.57 20.27 9.24
CA ASP A 38 -6.73 19.80 8.48
C ASP A 38 -6.32 18.76 7.43
N SER A 39 -7.12 17.70 7.31
CA SER A 39 -6.92 16.64 6.32
C SER A 39 -7.65 16.99 5.01
N THR A 40 -7.05 17.85 4.22
CA THR A 40 -7.48 18.17 2.85
C THR A 40 -6.73 17.29 1.85
N THR A 41 -7.15 17.29 0.58
CA THR A 41 -6.43 16.60 -0.50
C THR A 41 -5.02 17.16 -0.64
N GLU A 42 -4.86 18.47 -0.49
CA GLU A 42 -3.57 19.17 -0.59
C GLU A 42 -2.63 18.80 0.56
N SER A 43 -3.13 18.79 1.80
CA SER A 43 -2.32 18.43 2.96
C SER A 43 -1.90 16.96 2.93
N ARG A 44 -2.76 16.05 2.44
CA ARG A 44 -2.40 14.65 2.22
C ARG A 44 -1.38 14.49 1.10
N ASN A 45 -1.53 15.24 -0.01
CA ASN A 45 -0.52 15.27 -1.07
C ASN A 45 0.83 15.77 -0.55
N PHE A 46 0.83 16.86 0.20
CA PHE A 46 2.05 17.39 0.82
C PHE A 46 2.74 16.37 1.73
N TYR A 47 1.97 15.69 2.55
CA TYR A 47 2.48 14.61 3.42
C TYR A 47 3.15 13.48 2.61
N ARG A 48 2.52 13.03 1.54
CA ARG A 48 3.09 12.01 0.63
C ARG A 48 4.33 12.53 -0.09
N ASN A 49 4.25 13.76 -0.58
CA ASN A 49 5.38 14.41 -1.23
C ASN A 49 6.61 14.46 -0.32
N MET A 50 6.44 14.90 0.92
CA MET A 50 7.51 14.96 1.91
C MET A 50 8.20 13.58 2.10
N LEU A 51 7.41 12.50 2.17
CA LEU A 51 7.95 11.16 2.31
C LEU A 51 8.74 10.73 1.08
N PHE A 52 8.19 10.94 -0.13
CA PHE A 52 8.73 10.39 -1.37
C PHE A 52 9.89 11.20 -1.94
N THR A 53 9.99 12.48 -1.58
CA THR A 53 11.08 13.36 -2.00
C THR A 53 12.21 13.47 -0.96
N THR A 54 12.19 12.63 0.07
CA THR A 54 13.31 12.54 1.03
C THR A 54 14.60 12.25 0.28
N GLU A 55 15.65 13.01 0.57
CA GLU A 55 16.95 12.86 -0.06
C GLU A 55 17.48 11.44 0.10
N ASP A 56 18.02 10.88 -0.97
CA ASP A 56 18.59 9.53 -1.03
C ASP A 56 17.63 8.38 -0.66
N ILE A 57 16.32 8.61 -0.71
CA ILE A 57 15.31 7.58 -0.36
C ILE A 57 15.54 6.26 -1.12
N GLU A 58 15.97 6.33 -2.38
CA GLU A 58 16.24 5.17 -3.23
C GLU A 58 17.39 4.29 -2.73
N LYS A 59 18.23 4.79 -1.83
CA LYS A 59 19.29 3.99 -1.20
C LYS A 59 18.76 3.03 -0.13
N TYR A 60 17.59 3.35 0.46
CA TYR A 60 17.03 2.65 1.62
C TYR A 60 15.69 1.99 1.34
N ILE A 61 14.97 2.41 0.29
CA ILE A 61 13.62 1.97 -0.03
C ILE A 61 13.60 1.33 -1.41
N SER A 62 13.17 0.06 -1.46
CA SER A 62 12.99 -0.71 -2.70
C SER A 62 11.58 -0.58 -3.28
N GLY A 63 10.58 -0.34 -2.44
CA GLY A 63 9.19 -0.20 -2.83
C GLY A 63 8.39 0.67 -1.88
N VAL A 64 7.31 1.26 -2.38
CA VAL A 64 6.39 2.09 -1.58
C VAL A 64 4.97 1.58 -1.79
N ILE A 65 4.25 1.28 -0.71
CA ILE A 65 2.83 0.96 -0.76
C ILE A 65 2.05 2.27 -0.75
N LEU A 66 1.27 2.51 -1.80
CA LEU A 66 0.45 3.71 -1.97
C LEU A 66 -1.02 3.43 -1.64
N PHE A 67 -1.74 4.48 -1.26
CA PHE A 67 -3.20 4.51 -1.21
C PHE A 67 -3.76 4.95 -2.58
N ASP A 68 -5.00 4.59 -2.91
CA ASP A 68 -5.63 4.88 -4.20
C ASP A 68 -5.55 6.38 -4.59
N GLU A 69 -5.94 7.28 -3.69
CA GLU A 69 -5.84 8.74 -3.91
C GLU A 69 -4.43 9.15 -4.37
N THR A 70 -3.41 8.55 -3.76
CA THR A 70 -2.00 8.90 -4.01
C THR A 70 -1.53 8.50 -5.41
N PHE A 71 -2.11 7.47 -6.01
CA PHE A 71 -1.84 7.10 -7.40
C PHE A 71 -2.20 8.20 -8.40
N HIS A 72 -3.17 9.04 -8.03
CA HIS A 72 -3.66 10.14 -8.87
C HIS A 72 -3.05 11.50 -8.52
N GLN A 73 -2.30 11.57 -7.42
CA GLN A 73 -1.58 12.77 -6.99
C GLN A 73 -0.20 12.89 -7.66
N SER A 74 0.43 14.05 -7.48
CA SER A 74 1.69 14.36 -8.15
C SER A 74 2.72 14.92 -7.18
N GLU A 75 3.99 14.70 -7.51
CA GLU A 75 5.13 15.38 -6.89
C GLU A 75 5.03 16.88 -7.15
N LEU A 76 5.25 17.70 -6.11
CA LEU A 76 4.89 19.11 -6.09
C LEU A 76 5.80 20.00 -6.95
N SER A 77 7.05 19.60 -7.18
CA SER A 77 8.01 20.42 -7.93
C SER A 77 7.94 20.15 -9.42
N SER A 78 7.88 18.86 -9.83
CA SER A 78 7.87 18.44 -11.23
C SER A 78 6.46 18.28 -11.82
N GLY A 79 5.45 18.09 -10.97
CA GLY A 79 4.10 17.70 -11.38
C GLY A 79 3.98 16.24 -11.86
N MET A 80 5.04 15.46 -11.79
CA MET A 80 5.06 14.05 -12.18
C MET A 80 4.17 13.23 -11.26
N LYS A 81 3.40 12.27 -11.78
CA LYS A 81 2.58 11.37 -10.95
C LYS A 81 3.46 10.57 -10.00
N PHE A 82 3.01 10.34 -8.76
CA PHE A 82 3.83 9.63 -7.77
C PHE A 82 4.30 8.24 -8.22
N PRO A 83 3.51 7.39 -8.90
CA PRO A 83 4.02 6.13 -9.40
C PRO A 83 5.17 6.29 -10.40
N GLU A 84 5.08 7.28 -11.28
CA GLU A 84 6.11 7.61 -12.26
C GLU A 84 7.36 8.19 -11.57
N TYR A 85 7.17 9.11 -10.63
CA TYR A 85 8.25 9.68 -9.82
C TYR A 85 9.02 8.60 -9.06
N LEU A 86 8.34 7.70 -8.37
CA LEU A 86 8.98 6.58 -7.66
C LEU A 86 9.75 5.66 -8.62
N THR A 87 9.15 5.36 -9.78
CA THR A 87 9.81 4.56 -10.81
C THR A 87 11.08 5.24 -11.33
N SER A 88 11.08 6.55 -11.52
CA SER A 88 12.26 7.32 -11.95
C SER A 88 13.40 7.28 -10.91
N LYS A 89 13.04 7.07 -9.64
CA LYS A 89 13.97 6.84 -8.53
C LYS A 89 14.34 5.37 -8.34
N ASN A 90 13.97 4.50 -9.26
CA ASN A 90 14.19 3.06 -9.15
C ASN A 90 13.50 2.41 -7.93
N ILE A 91 12.38 2.96 -7.47
CA ILE A 91 11.55 2.45 -6.38
C ILE A 91 10.26 1.86 -6.99
N LEU A 92 9.88 0.65 -6.53
CA LEU A 92 8.67 -0.02 -7.01
C LEU A 92 7.40 0.60 -6.41
N PRO A 93 6.46 1.11 -7.23
CA PRO A 93 5.15 1.49 -6.72
C PRO A 93 4.31 0.25 -6.39
N GLY A 94 3.75 0.21 -5.21
CA GLY A 94 2.78 -0.79 -4.76
C GLY A 94 1.45 -0.15 -4.41
N ILE A 95 0.39 -0.96 -4.34
CA ILE A 95 -0.97 -0.48 -4.06
C ILE A 95 -1.63 -1.28 -2.95
N LYS A 96 -2.26 -0.58 -2.00
CA LYS A 96 -3.18 -1.17 -1.05
C LYS A 96 -4.50 -1.48 -1.74
N VAL A 97 -4.88 -2.76 -1.79
CA VAL A 97 -6.05 -3.23 -2.54
C VAL A 97 -7.22 -3.69 -1.68
N ASP A 98 -7.01 -3.91 -0.38
CA ASP A 98 -8.11 -4.22 0.53
C ASP A 98 -9.05 -3.02 0.69
N GLN A 99 -10.36 -3.31 0.87
CA GLN A 99 -11.42 -2.32 1.00
C GLN A 99 -11.99 -2.24 2.43
N GLY A 100 -11.17 -2.56 3.42
CA GLY A 100 -11.54 -2.54 4.82
C GLY A 100 -12.05 -3.90 5.30
N LEU A 101 -12.74 -3.88 6.44
CA LEU A 101 -13.17 -5.08 7.16
C LEU A 101 -14.68 -5.13 7.27
N GLU A 102 -15.23 -6.34 7.40
CA GLU A 102 -16.61 -6.60 7.80
C GLU A 102 -16.62 -7.67 8.89
N ASP A 103 -17.70 -7.71 9.67
CA ASP A 103 -17.86 -8.70 10.73
C ASP A 103 -18.21 -10.07 10.11
N PHE A 104 -17.47 -11.10 10.51
CA PHE A 104 -17.70 -12.49 10.12
C PHE A 104 -18.31 -13.31 11.26
N SER A 105 -17.77 -13.14 12.45
CA SER A 105 -18.28 -13.76 13.66
C SER A 105 -18.13 -12.76 14.83
N PRO A 106 -18.61 -13.06 16.05
CA PRO A 106 -18.45 -12.17 17.20
C PRO A 106 -16.99 -11.78 17.49
N TYR A 107 -16.03 -12.58 17.04
CA TYR A 107 -14.61 -12.41 17.36
C TYR A 107 -13.71 -12.24 16.11
N GLU A 108 -14.27 -12.38 14.91
CA GLU A 108 -13.50 -12.43 13.68
C GLU A 108 -14.02 -11.43 12.64
N LYS A 109 -13.12 -10.97 11.79
CA LYS A 109 -13.45 -10.06 10.68
C LYS A 109 -12.91 -10.62 9.37
N LEU A 110 -13.65 -10.38 8.30
CA LEU A 110 -13.20 -10.63 6.94
C LEU A 110 -12.67 -9.35 6.31
N THR A 111 -11.66 -9.49 5.47
CA THR A 111 -11.17 -8.39 4.65
C THR A 111 -11.97 -8.33 3.35
N LYS A 112 -12.53 -7.16 3.07
CA LYS A 112 -13.29 -6.88 1.84
C LYS A 112 -12.37 -6.51 0.68
N GLY A 113 -12.88 -6.68 -0.55
CA GLY A 113 -12.25 -6.18 -1.76
C GLY A 113 -11.82 -7.24 -2.75
N LEU A 114 -12.29 -8.50 -2.62
CA LEU A 114 -12.07 -9.55 -3.63
C LEU A 114 -12.89 -9.31 -4.89
N ASP A 115 -14.11 -8.79 -4.74
CA ASP A 115 -14.98 -8.49 -5.88
C ASP A 115 -14.35 -7.45 -6.80
N GLY A 116 -14.24 -7.78 -8.09
CA GLY A 116 -13.61 -6.92 -9.09
C GLY A 116 -12.11 -6.68 -8.88
N LEU A 117 -11.43 -7.45 -8.01
CA LEU A 117 -10.00 -7.26 -7.71
C LEU A 117 -9.13 -7.38 -8.96
N SER A 118 -9.38 -8.37 -9.82
CA SER A 118 -8.61 -8.56 -11.05
C SER A 118 -8.67 -7.34 -11.98
N GLU A 119 -9.87 -6.77 -12.15
CA GLU A 119 -10.04 -5.55 -12.96
C GLU A 119 -9.32 -4.35 -12.34
N ARG A 120 -9.45 -4.17 -11.02
CA ARG A 120 -8.75 -3.09 -10.29
C ARG A 120 -7.24 -3.23 -10.38
N LEU A 121 -6.71 -4.45 -10.24
CA LEU A 121 -5.28 -4.72 -10.40
C LEU A 121 -4.77 -4.38 -11.80
N GLY A 122 -5.55 -4.71 -12.85
CA GLY A 122 -5.22 -4.31 -14.22
C GLY A 122 -5.12 -2.80 -14.40
N LYS A 123 -6.04 -2.04 -13.81
CA LYS A 123 -6.01 -0.56 -13.83
C LYS A 123 -4.78 -0.01 -13.10
N TYR A 124 -4.47 -0.51 -11.90
CA TYR A 124 -3.28 -0.07 -11.15
C TYR A 124 -1.98 -0.46 -11.83
N TYR A 125 -1.91 -1.65 -12.45
CA TYR A 125 -0.76 -2.06 -13.23
C TYR A 125 -0.49 -1.09 -14.40
N ALA A 126 -1.54 -0.70 -15.11
CA ALA A 126 -1.45 0.29 -16.19
C ALA A 126 -0.98 1.68 -15.69
N LEU A 127 -1.30 2.04 -14.43
CA LEU A 127 -0.84 3.27 -13.78
C LEU A 127 0.57 3.15 -13.17
N GLY A 128 1.23 2.01 -13.30
CA GLY A 128 2.61 1.81 -12.86
C GLY A 128 2.79 0.96 -11.59
N ALA A 129 1.73 0.44 -10.98
CA ALA A 129 1.87 -0.48 -9.84
C ALA A 129 2.58 -1.78 -10.26
N ARG A 130 3.42 -2.31 -9.37
CA ARG A 130 4.18 -3.55 -9.61
C ARG A 130 3.96 -4.61 -8.53
N PHE A 131 3.39 -4.23 -7.41
CA PHE A 131 2.96 -5.18 -6.37
C PHE A 131 1.71 -4.67 -5.67
N ALA A 132 1.00 -5.58 -5.00
CA ALA A 132 -0.19 -5.26 -4.22
C ALA A 132 0.02 -5.64 -2.75
N LYS A 133 -0.57 -4.85 -1.84
CA LYS A 133 -0.63 -5.17 -0.42
C LYS A 133 -2.07 -5.49 -0.05
N TRP A 134 -2.27 -6.68 0.48
CA TRP A 134 -3.51 -7.11 1.10
C TRP A 134 -3.31 -7.22 2.62
N ARG A 135 -4.26 -6.74 3.40
CA ARG A 135 -4.26 -6.92 4.85
C ARG A 135 -5.36 -7.89 5.25
N ALA A 136 -4.99 -9.05 5.79
CA ALA A 136 -5.87 -9.90 6.55
C ALA A 136 -5.74 -9.58 8.05
N VAL A 137 -6.83 -9.72 8.79
CA VAL A 137 -6.82 -9.62 10.26
C VAL A 137 -7.13 -11.01 10.80
N ILE A 138 -6.22 -11.55 11.58
CA ILE A 138 -6.35 -12.86 12.22
C ILE A 138 -6.45 -12.63 13.71
N THR A 139 -7.47 -13.20 14.34
CA THR A 139 -7.62 -13.21 15.79
C THR A 139 -7.22 -14.61 16.30
N PRO A 140 -6.06 -14.77 16.96
CA PRO A 140 -5.65 -16.08 17.50
C PRO A 140 -6.55 -16.51 18.65
N GLY A 141 -6.96 -17.78 18.69
CA GLY A 141 -7.76 -18.34 19.79
C GLY A 141 -8.29 -19.75 19.48
N ASP A 142 -8.56 -20.52 20.53
CA ASP A 142 -8.92 -21.94 20.45
C ASP A 142 -10.26 -22.24 19.74
N SER A 143 -11.09 -21.24 19.52
CA SER A 143 -12.41 -21.37 18.87
C SER A 143 -12.54 -20.46 17.65
N ILE A 144 -11.44 -20.11 17.01
CA ILE A 144 -11.41 -19.16 15.92
C ILE A 144 -11.31 -19.90 14.58
N CYS A 145 -12.32 -19.73 13.72
CA CYS A 145 -12.47 -20.46 12.47
C CYS A 145 -11.43 -20.07 11.41
N LEU A 146 -11.09 -18.78 11.31
CA LEU A 146 -10.13 -18.29 10.30
C LEU A 146 -8.70 -18.80 10.52
N LEU A 147 -8.30 -19.06 11.76
CA LEU A 147 -7.00 -19.66 12.05
C LEU A 147 -6.90 -21.08 11.46
N TYR A 148 -7.99 -21.84 11.58
CA TYR A 148 -8.08 -23.22 11.06
C TYR A 148 -8.05 -23.26 9.53
N THR A 149 -8.67 -22.31 8.85
CA THR A 149 -8.68 -22.23 7.39
C THR A 149 -7.38 -21.71 6.81
N SER A 150 -6.59 -20.91 7.54
CA SER A 150 -5.28 -20.47 7.09
C SER A 150 -4.21 -21.55 7.15
N ASP A 151 -4.35 -22.49 8.07
CA ASP A 151 -3.43 -23.64 8.22
C ASP A 151 -3.56 -24.64 7.04
N ALA A 152 -4.71 -24.71 6.41
CA ALA A 152 -4.95 -25.52 5.21
C ALA A 152 -4.25 -25.01 3.93
N ALA A 153 -3.62 -23.84 3.99
CA ALA A 153 -2.87 -23.28 2.85
C ALA A 153 -1.40 -23.74 2.80
N ASP A 154 -0.93 -24.46 3.82
CA ASP A 154 0.45 -24.99 3.92
C ASP A 154 0.59 -26.44 3.41
N GLU A 155 -0.49 -27.05 2.91
CA GLU A 155 -0.50 -28.34 2.18
C GLU A 155 -0.52 -28.07 0.66
#